data_492ca9df9cfb04681bf3174eee797f89
#
_entry.id   492ca9df9cfb04681bf3174eee797f89
#
_cell.length_a   1.000
_cell.length_b   1.000
_cell.length_c   1.000
_cell.angle_alpha   90.00
_cell.angle_beta   90.00
_cell.angle_gamma   90.00
#
_symmetry.space_group_name_H-M   'P 1'
#
loop_
_entity.id
_entity.type
_entity.pdbx_description
1 polymer ?
#
loop_
_entity_poly.entity_id
_entity_poly.type
_entity_poly.pdbx_seq_one_letter_code
_entity_poly.pdbx_strand_id
1 'polypeptide(L)'
;MVFSSLPIEEIRGELMEALRVPSPRILLKAPTGSGKSTGVPPMMDDAGLGDRGLIVVVQPRRMAARLLARHVARLRGVELGKEVGYAVRFERYISSRTRIAYVTDGMLERWLTEWPSLEGVSAVVFDEFHERSLSGDLSLGRVLDLQEGPRRDLAVVVMSATLEISGLREYMGGSCRVLEAQGRQYPVEVVYRAPRLVSDGRGRVAPPPIWEQAADVVREAVREDDCGDVLVFMPGVYEIRKTVELLAGKPWMSGRDVFPLYGSLAPEQQNCAVERGDIPRVIVSTNVAETSLTIEGVRTVVDSGLVRRSGWDPYRGMDTLHLVKISKASAAQRAGRAGRVAP
;
A
#
# COMPACT_ATOMS: atom_id res chain seq x y z
N MET A 1 12.55 -9.75 -17.38
CA MET A 1 13.79 -9.92 -16.59
C MET A 1 14.02 -8.83 -15.51
N VAL A 2 13.02 -8.04 -15.15
CA VAL A 2 13.16 -6.96 -14.13
C VAL A 2 12.78 -7.46 -12.72
N PHE A 3 12.10 -8.59 -12.61
CA PHE A 3 11.65 -9.14 -11.32
C PHE A 3 12.72 -9.92 -10.56
N SER A 4 13.81 -10.35 -11.22
CA SER A 4 14.82 -11.28 -10.64
C SER A 4 15.61 -10.75 -9.44
N SER A 5 15.44 -9.49 -9.06
CA SER A 5 16.11 -8.89 -7.91
C SER A 5 15.22 -8.68 -6.68
N LEU A 6 13.91 -8.95 -6.78
CA LEU A 6 12.98 -8.76 -5.68
C LEU A 6 13.02 -9.94 -4.70
N PRO A 7 12.98 -9.70 -3.38
CA PRO A 7 12.99 -10.78 -2.39
C PRO A 7 11.87 -11.82 -2.58
N ILE A 8 10.71 -11.40 -3.10
CA ILE A 8 9.59 -12.29 -3.35
C ILE A 8 9.89 -13.39 -4.38
N GLU A 9 10.93 -13.23 -5.21
CA GLU A 9 11.34 -14.26 -6.17
C GLU A 9 11.84 -15.55 -5.50
N GLU A 10 12.31 -15.47 -4.26
CA GLU A 10 12.78 -16.61 -3.50
C GLU A 10 11.69 -17.70 -3.37
N ILE A 11 10.42 -17.30 -3.27
CA ILE A 11 9.30 -18.22 -3.12
C ILE A 11 8.64 -18.64 -4.45
N ARG A 12 9.17 -18.21 -5.61
CA ARG A 12 8.57 -18.52 -6.92
C ARG A 12 8.31 -20.02 -7.09
N GLY A 13 9.29 -20.85 -6.78
CA GLY A 13 9.19 -22.31 -6.91
C GLY A 13 8.07 -22.88 -6.04
N GLU A 14 8.03 -22.50 -4.76
CA GLU A 14 7.01 -22.96 -3.80
C GLU A 14 5.62 -22.46 -4.19
N LEU A 15 5.50 -21.20 -4.67
CA LEU A 15 4.25 -20.63 -5.15
C LEU A 15 3.72 -21.42 -6.36
N MET A 16 4.58 -21.69 -7.35
CA MET A 16 4.22 -22.47 -8.53
C MET A 16 3.74 -23.89 -8.16
N GLU A 17 4.39 -24.53 -7.20
CA GLU A 17 3.97 -25.83 -6.69
C GLU A 17 2.63 -25.75 -5.96
N ALA A 18 2.45 -24.75 -5.11
CA ALA A 18 1.22 -24.52 -4.36
C ALA A 18 0.00 -24.25 -5.27
N LEU A 19 0.21 -23.64 -6.43
CA LEU A 19 -0.85 -23.34 -7.40
C LEU A 19 -1.28 -24.54 -8.25
N ARG A 20 -0.52 -25.64 -8.25
CA ARG A 20 -0.83 -26.85 -9.05
C ARG A 20 -1.84 -27.77 -8.38
N VAL A 21 -2.10 -27.61 -7.09
CA VAL A 21 -3.07 -28.44 -6.37
C VAL A 21 -4.50 -28.06 -6.75
N PRO A 22 -5.46 -28.98 -6.69
CA PRO A 22 -6.87 -28.64 -6.76
C PRO A 22 -7.26 -27.70 -5.63
N SER A 23 -8.06 -26.65 -5.93
CA SER A 23 -8.50 -25.66 -4.94
C SER A 23 -7.37 -24.99 -4.15
N PRO A 24 -6.42 -24.28 -4.81
CA PRO A 24 -5.25 -23.74 -4.12
C PRO A 24 -5.66 -22.69 -3.08
N ARG A 25 -5.20 -22.84 -1.83
CA ARG A 25 -5.31 -21.87 -0.74
C ARG A 25 -3.92 -21.54 -0.24
N ILE A 26 -3.53 -20.29 -0.40
CA ILE A 26 -2.17 -19.85 -0.09
C ILE A 26 -2.22 -18.64 0.84
N LEU A 27 -1.49 -18.73 1.93
CA LEU A 27 -1.26 -17.65 2.87
C LEU A 27 0.20 -17.22 2.75
N LEU A 28 0.43 -16.03 2.20
CA LEU A 28 1.75 -15.53 1.91
C LEU A 28 2.12 -14.42 2.89
N LYS A 29 3.16 -14.67 3.68
CA LYS A 29 3.76 -13.69 4.57
C LYS A 29 5.02 -13.14 3.93
N ALA A 30 5.05 -11.85 3.72
CA ALA A 30 6.22 -11.16 3.21
C ALA A 30 6.23 -9.71 3.70
N PRO A 31 7.37 -9.19 4.16
CA PRO A 31 7.45 -7.83 4.66
C PRO A 31 7.08 -6.80 3.59
N THR A 32 6.78 -5.58 4.03
CA THR A 32 6.54 -4.47 3.11
C THR A 32 7.81 -4.19 2.30
N GLY A 33 7.66 -3.97 0.98
CA GLY A 33 8.81 -3.76 0.09
C GLY A 33 9.44 -5.02 -0.48
N SER A 34 9.00 -6.23 -0.11
CA SER A 34 9.48 -7.49 -0.70
C SER A 34 9.10 -7.68 -2.17
N GLY A 35 8.18 -6.88 -2.70
CA GLY A 35 7.65 -7.02 -4.05
C GLY A 35 6.41 -7.92 -4.16
N LYS A 36 5.75 -8.31 -3.04
CA LYS A 36 4.57 -9.19 -3.07
C LYS A 36 3.47 -8.68 -4.00
N SER A 37 3.08 -7.41 -3.87
CA SER A 37 1.99 -6.81 -4.64
C SER A 37 2.28 -6.68 -6.15
N THR A 38 3.56 -6.60 -6.51
CA THR A 38 4.02 -6.40 -7.90
C THR A 38 4.58 -7.66 -8.54
N GLY A 39 5.05 -8.64 -7.76
CA GLY A 39 5.68 -9.87 -8.24
C GLY A 39 4.72 -11.06 -8.26
N VAL A 40 3.91 -11.26 -7.20
CA VAL A 40 3.04 -12.44 -7.07
C VAL A 40 2.01 -12.54 -8.20
N PRO A 41 1.23 -11.49 -8.55
CA PRO A 41 0.26 -11.60 -9.64
C PRO A 41 0.89 -11.92 -11.00
N PRO A 42 2.01 -11.30 -11.43
CA PRO A 42 2.74 -11.75 -12.61
C PRO A 42 3.23 -13.20 -12.56
N MET A 43 3.75 -13.66 -11.40
CA MET A 43 4.16 -15.07 -11.26
C MET A 43 2.97 -16.03 -11.45
N MET A 44 1.80 -15.68 -10.95
CA MET A 44 0.57 -16.45 -11.13
C MET A 44 0.12 -16.46 -12.61
N ASP A 45 0.28 -15.35 -13.30
CA ASP A 45 0.03 -15.27 -14.75
C ASP A 45 1.02 -16.14 -15.53
N ASP A 46 2.32 -16.08 -15.20
CA ASP A 46 3.37 -16.93 -15.77
C ASP A 46 3.13 -18.43 -15.49
N ALA A 47 2.42 -18.78 -14.38
CA ALA A 47 1.96 -20.12 -14.07
C ALA A 47 0.75 -20.58 -14.90
N GLY A 48 0.25 -19.72 -15.81
CA GLY A 48 -0.88 -20.01 -16.70
C GLY A 48 -2.26 -19.76 -16.11
N LEU A 49 -2.36 -19.10 -14.92
CA LEU A 49 -3.66 -18.76 -14.37
C LEU A 49 -4.36 -17.68 -15.22
N GLY A 50 -3.61 -16.73 -15.76
CA GLY A 50 -4.14 -15.70 -16.64
C GLY A 50 -4.72 -16.24 -17.96
N ASP A 51 -4.27 -17.41 -18.43
CA ASP A 51 -4.85 -18.08 -19.62
C ASP A 51 -6.18 -18.76 -19.29
N ARG A 52 -6.41 -19.11 -18.03
CA ARG A 52 -7.65 -19.74 -17.55
C ARG A 52 -8.72 -18.74 -17.14
N GLY A 53 -8.36 -17.49 -16.91
CA GLY A 53 -9.27 -16.44 -16.50
C GLY A 53 -8.55 -15.27 -15.82
N LEU A 54 -9.32 -14.31 -15.34
CA LEU A 54 -8.81 -13.11 -14.71
C LEU A 54 -8.22 -13.40 -13.32
N ILE A 55 -7.02 -12.92 -13.07
CA ILE A 55 -6.41 -12.86 -11.73
C ILE A 55 -6.83 -11.52 -11.11
N VAL A 56 -7.67 -11.57 -10.07
CA VAL A 56 -8.18 -10.40 -9.37
C VAL A 56 -7.32 -10.12 -8.15
N VAL A 57 -6.68 -8.94 -8.09
CA VAL A 57 -5.83 -8.51 -6.97
C VAL A 57 -6.57 -7.44 -6.18
N VAL A 58 -6.97 -7.78 -4.97
CA VAL A 58 -7.78 -6.93 -4.10
C VAL A 58 -6.88 -6.05 -3.26
N GLN A 59 -7.13 -4.75 -3.31
CA GLN A 59 -6.38 -3.71 -2.60
C GLN A 59 -7.30 -2.92 -1.67
N PRO A 60 -6.88 -2.57 -0.45
CA PRO A 60 -7.73 -1.80 0.46
C PRO A 60 -7.94 -0.34 0.01
N ARG A 61 -7.10 0.15 -0.91
CA ARG A 61 -7.09 1.57 -1.30
C ARG A 61 -7.11 1.77 -2.81
N ARG A 62 -7.99 2.67 -3.28
CA ARG A 62 -8.16 3.02 -4.70
C ARG A 62 -6.85 3.44 -5.37
N MET A 63 -6.08 4.30 -4.69
CA MET A 63 -4.81 4.79 -5.21
C MET A 63 -3.79 3.65 -5.37
N ALA A 64 -3.72 2.73 -4.41
CA ALA A 64 -2.83 1.56 -4.49
C ALA A 64 -3.19 0.68 -5.69
N ALA A 65 -4.46 0.32 -5.87
CA ALA A 65 -4.92 -0.49 -7.01
C ALA A 65 -4.49 0.13 -8.34
N ARG A 66 -4.69 1.46 -8.51
CA ARG A 66 -4.34 2.17 -9.74
C ARG A 66 -2.83 2.23 -9.99
N LEU A 67 -2.05 2.60 -8.97
CA LEU A 67 -0.60 2.77 -9.10
C LEU A 67 0.11 1.43 -9.29
N LEU A 68 -0.32 0.37 -8.58
CA LEU A 68 0.21 -0.98 -8.76
C LEU A 68 -0.08 -1.53 -10.15
N ALA A 69 -1.32 -1.37 -10.66
CA ALA A 69 -1.67 -1.78 -12.01
C ALA A 69 -0.78 -1.08 -13.05
N ARG A 70 -0.60 0.24 -12.94
CA ARG A 70 0.28 1.02 -13.82
C ARG A 70 1.73 0.58 -13.73
N HIS A 71 2.23 0.37 -12.51
CA HIS A 71 3.61 -0.07 -12.29
C HIS A 71 3.85 -1.46 -12.90
N VAL A 72 2.96 -2.42 -12.66
CA VAL A 72 3.07 -3.78 -13.22
C VAL A 72 2.91 -3.78 -14.75
N ALA A 73 2.01 -2.98 -15.31
CA ALA A 73 1.89 -2.83 -16.75
C ALA A 73 3.20 -2.32 -17.36
N ARG A 74 3.83 -1.29 -16.75
CA ARG A 74 5.15 -0.78 -17.18
C ARG A 74 6.25 -1.84 -17.06
N LEU A 75 6.32 -2.58 -15.97
CA LEU A 75 7.32 -3.64 -15.78
C LEU A 75 7.18 -4.78 -16.82
N ARG A 76 5.95 -5.07 -17.23
CA ARG A 76 5.67 -6.06 -18.30
C ARG A 76 5.79 -5.48 -19.71
N GLY A 77 6.01 -4.18 -19.86
CA GLY A 77 6.10 -3.51 -21.17
C GLY A 77 4.77 -3.48 -21.92
N VAL A 78 3.63 -3.50 -21.21
CA VAL A 78 2.29 -3.50 -21.79
C VAL A 78 1.53 -2.23 -21.47
N GLU A 79 0.57 -1.90 -22.33
CA GLU A 79 -0.32 -0.77 -22.11
C GLU A 79 -1.35 -1.10 -21.02
N LEU A 80 -1.58 -0.13 -20.12
CA LEU A 80 -2.57 -0.26 -19.06
C LEU A 80 -3.98 -0.46 -19.62
N GLY A 81 -4.72 -1.44 -19.09
CA GLY A 81 -6.04 -1.85 -19.57
C GLY A 81 -5.99 -2.98 -20.62
N LYS A 82 -4.80 -3.37 -21.10
CA LYS A 82 -4.62 -4.57 -21.93
C LYS A 82 -4.43 -5.80 -21.05
N GLU A 83 -3.20 -6.30 -20.88
CA GLU A 83 -2.95 -7.48 -20.05
C GLU A 83 -3.07 -7.18 -18.55
N VAL A 84 -2.71 -5.97 -18.13
CA VAL A 84 -2.81 -5.50 -16.75
C VAL A 84 -3.73 -4.31 -16.69
N GLY A 85 -4.71 -4.36 -15.79
CA GLY A 85 -5.68 -3.31 -15.62
C GLY A 85 -6.09 -3.09 -14.18
N TYR A 86 -7.04 -2.20 -13.96
CA TYR A 86 -7.64 -1.95 -12.65
C TYR A 86 -9.12 -1.59 -12.76
N ALA A 87 -9.87 -1.83 -11.69
CA ALA A 87 -11.20 -1.30 -11.51
C ALA A 87 -11.37 -0.78 -10.08
N VAL A 88 -11.73 0.49 -9.97
CA VAL A 88 -12.08 1.14 -8.72
C VAL A 88 -13.38 1.92 -8.90
N ARG A 89 -13.97 2.43 -7.83
CA ARG A 89 -15.21 3.19 -7.94
C ARG A 89 -15.06 4.34 -8.94
N PHE A 90 -15.91 4.36 -9.96
CA PHE A 90 -15.99 5.33 -11.08
C PHE A 90 -14.86 5.26 -12.13
N GLU A 91 -13.89 4.37 -11.98
CA GLU A 91 -12.81 4.20 -12.96
C GLU A 91 -12.61 2.72 -13.30
N ARG A 92 -12.57 2.39 -14.59
CA ARG A 92 -12.34 1.02 -15.05
C ARG A 92 -11.42 1.02 -16.29
N TYR A 93 -10.28 0.38 -16.15
CA TYR A 93 -9.30 0.13 -17.20
C TYR A 93 -9.06 -1.38 -17.31
N ILE A 94 -10.07 -2.10 -17.79
CA ILE A 94 -10.07 -3.55 -18.02
C ILE A 94 -10.69 -3.81 -19.39
N SER A 95 -10.08 -4.69 -20.16
CA SER A 95 -10.56 -5.19 -21.45
C SER A 95 -10.73 -6.71 -21.44
N SER A 96 -11.19 -7.29 -22.54
CA SER A 96 -11.25 -8.74 -22.73
C SER A 96 -9.87 -9.42 -22.78
N ARG A 97 -8.79 -8.65 -22.89
CA ARG A 97 -7.40 -9.14 -22.88
C ARG A 97 -6.75 -9.05 -21.49
N THR A 98 -7.46 -8.49 -20.50
CA THR A 98 -6.89 -8.30 -19.17
C THR A 98 -6.79 -9.64 -18.45
N ARG A 99 -5.59 -9.94 -18.01
CA ARG A 99 -5.21 -11.17 -17.28
C ARG A 99 -5.02 -10.89 -15.78
N ILE A 100 -4.57 -9.67 -15.42
CA ILE A 100 -4.37 -9.22 -14.04
C ILE A 100 -5.15 -7.94 -13.83
N ALA A 101 -6.10 -7.93 -12.88
CA ALA A 101 -6.89 -6.75 -12.53
C ALA A 101 -6.73 -6.39 -11.06
N TYR A 102 -6.22 -5.19 -10.79
CA TYR A 102 -6.19 -4.62 -9.45
C TYR A 102 -7.53 -3.95 -9.13
N VAL A 103 -8.18 -4.38 -8.07
CA VAL A 103 -9.50 -3.88 -7.67
C VAL A 103 -9.51 -3.46 -6.21
N THR A 104 -10.51 -2.70 -5.77
CA THR A 104 -10.70 -2.45 -4.34
C THR A 104 -11.65 -3.48 -3.71
N ASP A 105 -11.58 -3.62 -2.36
CA ASP A 105 -12.49 -4.48 -1.59
C ASP A 105 -13.95 -4.30 -2.01
N GLY A 106 -14.43 -3.06 -2.04
CA GLY A 106 -15.81 -2.77 -2.43
C GLY A 106 -16.13 -3.06 -3.91
N MET A 107 -15.12 -3.13 -4.81
CA MET A 107 -15.34 -3.59 -6.18
C MET A 107 -15.49 -5.11 -6.24
N LEU A 108 -14.68 -5.85 -5.50
CA LEU A 108 -14.85 -7.31 -5.40
C LEU A 108 -16.21 -7.67 -4.76
N GLU A 109 -16.59 -6.99 -3.68
CA GLU A 109 -17.89 -7.18 -3.03
C GLU A 109 -19.05 -6.95 -4.02
N ARG A 110 -18.97 -5.88 -4.83
CA ARG A 110 -19.93 -5.62 -5.90
C ARG A 110 -19.94 -6.73 -6.94
N TRP A 111 -18.77 -7.20 -7.40
CA TRP A 111 -18.68 -8.29 -8.36
C TRP A 111 -19.25 -9.59 -7.82
N LEU A 112 -19.01 -9.92 -6.56
CA LEU A 112 -19.61 -11.07 -5.89
C LEU A 112 -21.15 -10.98 -5.79
N THR A 113 -21.70 -9.78 -5.87
CA THR A 113 -23.14 -9.55 -5.90
C THR A 113 -23.71 -9.62 -7.31
N GLU A 114 -23.02 -9.01 -8.29
CA GLU A 114 -23.44 -8.98 -9.70
C GLU A 114 -23.14 -10.29 -10.44
N TRP A 115 -22.03 -10.97 -10.07
CA TRP A 115 -21.58 -12.27 -10.61
C TRP A 115 -21.28 -13.25 -9.49
N PRO A 116 -22.31 -13.85 -8.91
CA PRO A 116 -22.15 -14.68 -7.71
C PRO A 116 -21.17 -15.84 -7.87
N SER A 117 -20.99 -16.37 -9.08
CA SER A 117 -20.04 -17.45 -9.39
C SER A 117 -18.63 -16.99 -9.75
N LEU A 118 -18.37 -15.69 -9.91
CA LEU A 118 -17.11 -15.14 -10.43
C LEU A 118 -16.63 -15.87 -11.70
N GLU A 119 -17.55 -16.16 -12.62
CA GLU A 119 -17.23 -16.84 -13.88
C GLU A 119 -16.17 -16.05 -14.66
N GLY A 120 -15.18 -16.76 -15.22
CA GLY A 120 -14.05 -16.11 -15.92
C GLY A 120 -12.96 -15.56 -15.00
N VAL A 121 -13.07 -15.72 -13.67
CA VAL A 121 -12.00 -15.44 -12.70
C VAL A 121 -11.28 -16.74 -12.35
N SER A 122 -9.96 -16.76 -12.47
CA SER A 122 -9.12 -17.92 -12.14
C SER A 122 -8.49 -17.86 -10.75
N ALA A 123 -8.30 -16.63 -10.25
CA ALA A 123 -7.70 -16.43 -8.93
C ALA A 123 -8.18 -15.13 -8.27
N VAL A 124 -8.28 -15.15 -6.95
CA VAL A 124 -8.48 -13.95 -6.12
C VAL A 124 -7.31 -13.84 -5.15
N VAL A 125 -6.62 -12.70 -5.21
CA VAL A 125 -5.47 -12.37 -4.37
C VAL A 125 -5.84 -11.22 -3.45
N PHE A 126 -5.94 -11.46 -2.16
CA PHE A 126 -6.18 -10.44 -1.15
C PHE A 126 -4.84 -9.87 -0.69
N ASP A 127 -4.54 -8.64 -1.07
CA ASP A 127 -3.29 -7.97 -0.68
C ASP A 127 -3.48 -7.05 0.52
N GLU A 128 -2.41 -6.84 1.29
CA GLU A 128 -2.40 -6.05 2.53
C GLU A 128 -3.53 -6.45 3.51
N PHE A 129 -3.85 -7.73 3.58
CA PHE A 129 -4.98 -8.24 4.36
C PHE A 129 -4.90 -7.93 5.85
N HIS A 130 -3.71 -7.61 6.37
CA HIS A 130 -3.52 -7.14 7.75
C HIS A 130 -4.16 -5.77 8.04
N GLU A 131 -4.49 -4.97 7.03
CA GLU A 131 -5.22 -3.71 7.24
C GLU A 131 -6.66 -3.95 7.73
N ARG A 132 -7.18 -5.14 7.53
CA ARG A 132 -8.51 -5.62 7.93
C ARG A 132 -9.63 -4.62 7.61
N SER A 133 -10.52 -5.02 6.75
CA SER A 133 -11.75 -4.29 6.44
C SER A 133 -12.93 -5.24 6.48
N LEU A 134 -14.11 -4.74 6.85
CA LEU A 134 -15.34 -5.55 6.84
C LEU A 134 -15.60 -6.13 5.44
N SER A 135 -15.47 -5.31 4.39
CA SER A 135 -15.66 -5.75 3.00
C SER A 135 -14.62 -6.80 2.58
N GLY A 136 -13.34 -6.65 3.00
CA GLY A 136 -12.28 -7.62 2.72
C GLY A 136 -12.52 -8.95 3.42
N ASP A 137 -12.88 -8.94 4.71
CA ASP A 137 -13.16 -10.14 5.48
C ASP A 137 -14.40 -10.88 4.94
N LEU A 138 -15.48 -10.16 4.63
CA LEU A 138 -16.69 -10.72 4.05
C LEU A 138 -16.44 -11.31 2.66
N SER A 139 -15.67 -10.59 1.84
CA SER A 139 -15.31 -11.06 0.49
C SER A 139 -14.46 -12.32 0.53
N LEU A 140 -13.50 -12.42 1.47
CA LEU A 140 -12.71 -13.64 1.66
C LEU A 140 -13.61 -14.82 2.00
N GLY A 141 -14.54 -14.65 2.97
CA GLY A 141 -15.51 -15.71 3.33
C GLY A 141 -16.30 -16.18 2.11
N ARG A 142 -16.89 -15.24 1.35
CA ARG A 142 -17.69 -15.58 0.15
C ARG A 142 -16.86 -16.26 -0.94
N VAL A 143 -15.59 -15.86 -1.14
CA VAL A 143 -14.69 -16.50 -2.11
C VAL A 143 -14.31 -17.91 -1.68
N LEU A 144 -14.11 -18.15 -0.38
CA LEU A 144 -13.88 -19.49 0.17
C LEU A 144 -15.12 -20.38 0.01
N ASP A 145 -16.33 -19.87 0.28
CA ASP A 145 -17.59 -20.59 0.03
C ASP A 145 -17.74 -20.97 -1.45
N LEU A 146 -17.40 -20.06 -2.37
CA LEU A 146 -17.40 -20.37 -3.80
C LEU A 146 -16.43 -21.49 -4.15
N GLN A 147 -15.22 -21.46 -3.58
CA GLN A 147 -14.20 -22.48 -3.81
C GLN A 147 -14.61 -23.85 -3.23
N GLU A 148 -15.27 -23.90 -2.10
CA GLU A 148 -15.81 -25.12 -1.50
C GLU A 148 -16.99 -25.70 -2.28
N GLY A 149 -17.72 -24.82 -2.98
CA GLY A 149 -18.90 -25.16 -3.77
C GLY A 149 -18.63 -25.30 -5.27
N PRO A 150 -19.17 -24.37 -6.09
CA PRO A 150 -19.18 -24.51 -7.56
C PRO A 150 -17.83 -24.18 -8.23
N ARG A 151 -16.91 -23.49 -7.53
CA ARG A 151 -15.66 -22.98 -8.12
C ARG A 151 -14.41 -23.59 -7.48
N ARG A 152 -14.34 -24.93 -7.46
CA ARG A 152 -13.16 -25.67 -6.95
C ARG A 152 -11.86 -25.39 -7.73
N ASP A 153 -11.98 -24.82 -8.91
CA ASP A 153 -10.89 -24.37 -9.77
C ASP A 153 -10.26 -23.03 -9.33
N LEU A 154 -10.97 -22.25 -8.51
CA LEU A 154 -10.57 -20.90 -8.11
C LEU A 154 -9.37 -20.94 -7.15
N ALA A 155 -8.29 -20.24 -7.48
CA ALA A 155 -7.17 -20.07 -6.56
C ALA A 155 -7.42 -18.91 -5.59
N VAL A 156 -7.15 -19.12 -4.30
CA VAL A 156 -7.29 -18.09 -3.26
C VAL A 156 -5.94 -17.83 -2.60
N VAL A 157 -5.46 -16.60 -2.71
CA VAL A 157 -4.18 -16.18 -2.13
C VAL A 157 -4.42 -15.01 -1.19
N VAL A 158 -3.93 -15.10 0.04
CA VAL A 158 -3.96 -14.00 1.00
C VAL A 158 -2.54 -13.56 1.30
N MET A 159 -2.24 -12.30 1.07
CA MET A 159 -0.91 -11.70 1.28
C MET A 159 -0.92 -10.70 2.43
N SER A 160 0.09 -10.75 3.28
CA SER A 160 0.19 -9.85 4.42
C SER A 160 1.64 -9.58 4.82
N ALA A 161 1.88 -8.40 5.40
CA ALA A 161 3.19 -8.03 5.94
C ALA A 161 3.38 -8.51 7.38
N THR A 162 2.29 -8.57 8.15
CA THR A 162 2.26 -8.99 9.56
C THR A 162 1.12 -9.97 9.72
N LEU A 163 1.41 -11.20 10.10
CA LEU A 163 0.36 -12.19 10.29
C LEU A 163 0.39 -12.74 11.71
N GLU A 164 -0.72 -12.61 12.40
CA GLU A 164 -1.18 -13.68 13.26
C GLU A 164 -1.69 -14.81 12.35
N ILE A 165 -0.75 -15.63 11.88
CA ILE A 165 -0.98 -16.67 10.85
C ILE A 165 -1.95 -17.74 11.35
N SER A 166 -1.96 -18.05 12.64
CA SER A 166 -2.68 -19.18 13.21
C SER A 166 -4.18 -19.12 12.96
N GLY A 167 -4.85 -18.05 13.34
CA GLY A 167 -6.29 -17.92 13.18
C GLY A 167 -6.75 -17.83 11.72
N LEU A 168 -5.99 -17.11 10.87
CA LEU A 168 -6.31 -17.00 9.44
C LEU A 168 -6.06 -18.32 8.70
N ARG A 169 -4.99 -19.03 9.03
CA ARG A 169 -4.72 -20.37 8.48
C ARG A 169 -5.83 -21.36 8.83
N GLU A 170 -6.28 -21.35 10.09
CA GLU A 170 -7.39 -22.19 10.54
C GLU A 170 -8.67 -21.85 9.78
N TYR A 171 -8.97 -20.57 9.63
CA TYR A 171 -10.12 -20.09 8.87
C TYR A 171 -10.07 -20.49 7.39
N MET A 172 -8.90 -20.43 6.75
CA MET A 172 -8.71 -20.85 5.36
C MET A 172 -8.72 -22.39 5.19
N GLY A 173 -8.71 -23.14 6.27
CA GLY A 173 -8.80 -24.60 6.27
C GLY A 173 -7.45 -25.34 6.18
N GLY A 174 -7.46 -26.63 6.52
CA GLY A 174 -6.25 -27.44 6.70
C GLY A 174 -5.38 -27.65 5.44
N SER A 175 -5.92 -27.42 4.24
CA SER A 175 -5.18 -27.50 2.97
C SER A 175 -4.42 -26.20 2.63
N CYS A 176 -4.56 -25.14 3.45
CA CYS A 176 -3.89 -23.87 3.22
C CYS A 176 -2.37 -24.01 3.35
N ARG A 177 -1.64 -23.70 2.28
CA ARG A 177 -0.17 -23.62 2.28
C ARG A 177 0.27 -22.23 2.78
N VAL A 178 1.22 -22.22 3.70
CA VAL A 178 1.85 -20.98 4.19
C VAL A 178 3.20 -20.84 3.50
N LEU A 179 3.40 -19.70 2.84
CA LEU A 179 4.67 -19.32 2.22
C LEU A 179 5.21 -18.09 2.94
N GLU A 180 6.51 -18.09 3.22
CA GLU A 180 7.18 -16.96 3.85
C GLU A 180 8.36 -16.49 3.00
N ALA A 181 8.33 -15.23 2.56
CA ALA A 181 9.47 -14.60 1.92
C ALA A 181 10.22 -13.73 2.93
N GLN A 182 11.54 -13.84 2.93
CA GLN A 182 12.39 -12.96 3.71
C GLN A 182 12.67 -11.71 2.88
N GLY A 183 12.25 -10.54 3.38
CA GLY A 183 12.57 -9.27 2.72
C GLY A 183 13.94 -8.76 3.13
N ARG A 184 14.65 -8.15 2.20
CA ARG A 184 15.81 -7.32 2.57
C ARG A 184 15.28 -6.01 3.14
N GLN A 185 15.53 -5.76 4.41
CA GLN A 185 15.32 -4.46 5.03
C GLN A 185 16.70 -3.97 5.53
N TYR A 186 17.02 -2.75 5.15
CA TYR A 186 18.17 -2.08 5.71
C TYR A 186 17.83 -1.55 7.11
N PRO A 187 18.80 -1.50 8.02
CA PRO A 187 18.58 -0.91 9.34
C PRO A 187 18.10 0.54 9.23
N VAL A 188 17.12 0.89 10.03
CA VAL A 188 16.59 2.26 10.12
C VAL A 188 16.84 2.77 11.53
N GLU A 189 17.57 3.87 11.63
CA GLU A 189 17.71 4.59 12.88
C GLU A 189 16.45 5.41 13.18
N VAL A 190 15.88 5.22 14.37
CA VAL A 190 14.67 5.93 14.80
C VAL A 190 15.04 6.96 15.84
N VAL A 191 14.89 8.23 15.48
CA VAL A 191 15.21 9.35 16.37
C VAL A 191 13.92 10.06 16.81
N TYR A 192 13.67 10.15 18.10
CA TYR A 192 12.54 10.90 18.64
C TYR A 192 12.90 12.35 18.89
N ARG A 193 12.09 13.26 18.36
CA ARG A 193 12.25 14.71 18.55
C ARG A 193 11.12 15.25 19.43
N ALA A 194 11.47 15.84 20.55
CA ALA A 194 10.50 16.63 21.33
C ALA A 194 10.16 17.92 20.60
N PRO A 195 8.89 18.34 20.59
CA PRO A 195 8.51 19.61 19.98
C PRO A 195 9.18 20.79 20.71
N ARG A 196 9.71 21.75 19.96
CA ARG A 196 10.19 22.99 20.52
C ARG A 196 9.01 23.78 21.07
N LEU A 197 9.05 24.14 22.35
CA LEU A 197 8.01 24.94 22.95
C LEU A 197 8.18 26.41 22.55
N VAL A 198 7.08 27.04 22.15
CA VAL A 198 7.05 28.45 21.73
C VAL A 198 6.09 29.21 22.65
N SER A 199 6.48 30.41 23.09
CA SER A 199 5.61 31.32 23.85
C SER A 199 4.74 32.14 22.89
N ASP A 200 3.44 32.22 23.16
CA ASP A 200 2.47 33.02 22.38
C ASP A 200 2.51 34.51 22.64
N GLY A 201 3.52 35.00 23.38
CA GLY A 201 3.62 36.39 23.80
C GLY A 201 2.65 36.79 24.93
N ARG A 202 1.73 35.91 25.32
CA ARG A 202 0.81 36.05 26.46
C ARG A 202 1.18 35.17 27.64
N GLY A 203 2.41 34.64 27.63
CA GLY A 203 2.94 33.76 28.68
C GLY A 203 2.49 32.30 28.58
N ARG A 204 1.70 31.92 27.59
CA ARG A 204 1.38 30.50 27.32
C ARG A 204 2.50 29.89 26.51
N VAL A 205 2.99 28.77 27.01
CA VAL A 205 4.02 27.99 26.34
C VAL A 205 3.37 26.69 25.78
N ALA A 206 3.38 26.56 24.47
CA ALA A 206 2.79 25.41 23.79
C ALA A 206 3.68 24.97 22.61
N PRO A 207 3.58 23.71 22.17
CA PRO A 207 4.24 23.30 20.94
C PRO A 207 3.63 24.05 19.75
N PRO A 208 4.44 24.42 18.74
CA PRO A 208 3.93 25.02 17.52
C PRO A 208 3.02 24.01 16.77
N PRO A 209 2.23 24.47 15.79
CA PRO A 209 1.45 23.58 14.95
C PRO A 209 2.29 22.47 14.34
N ILE A 210 1.68 21.29 14.14
CA ILE A 210 2.39 20.09 13.69
C ILE A 210 3.12 20.26 12.34
N TRP A 211 2.61 21.11 11.45
CA TRP A 211 3.25 21.41 10.18
C TRP A 211 4.53 22.25 10.33
N GLU A 212 4.62 23.10 11.36
CA GLU A 212 5.85 23.84 11.68
C GLU A 212 6.89 22.90 12.28
N GLN A 213 6.48 22.03 13.21
CA GLN A 213 7.35 21.00 13.78
C GLN A 213 7.94 20.10 12.69
N ALA A 214 7.10 19.66 11.75
CA ALA A 214 7.56 18.84 10.64
C ALA A 214 8.52 19.59 9.71
N ALA A 215 8.26 20.87 9.42
CA ALA A 215 9.16 21.67 8.60
C ALA A 215 10.54 21.87 9.27
N ASP A 216 10.59 22.02 10.59
CA ASP A 216 11.84 22.10 11.34
C ASP A 216 12.64 20.79 11.24
N VAL A 217 11.96 19.64 11.40
CA VAL A 217 12.61 18.32 11.28
C VAL A 217 13.07 18.05 9.83
N VAL A 218 12.25 18.40 8.83
CA VAL A 218 12.66 18.33 7.41
C VAL A 218 13.90 19.18 7.17
N ARG A 219 13.96 20.39 7.75
CA ARG A 219 15.15 21.28 7.63
C ARG A 219 16.41 20.66 8.23
N GLU A 220 16.29 19.92 9.32
CA GLU A 220 17.42 19.17 9.89
C GLU A 220 17.83 18.04 8.94
N ALA A 221 16.87 17.24 8.49
CA ALA A 221 17.11 16.08 7.64
C ALA A 221 17.80 16.43 6.31
N VAL A 222 17.33 17.50 5.63
CA VAL A 222 17.90 17.89 4.30
C VAL A 222 19.30 18.50 4.37
N ARG A 223 19.83 18.74 5.58
CA ARG A 223 21.23 19.18 5.77
C ARG A 223 22.22 18.02 5.76
N GLU A 224 21.74 16.81 5.93
CA GLU A 224 22.57 15.61 5.83
C GLU A 224 22.85 15.30 4.36
N ASP A 225 24.11 15.04 4.00
CA ASP A 225 24.55 14.91 2.62
C ASP A 225 23.87 13.76 1.85
N ASP A 226 23.41 12.73 2.53
CA ASP A 226 22.79 11.54 1.91
C ASP A 226 21.35 11.26 2.42
N CYS A 227 20.55 12.30 2.70
CA CYS A 227 19.17 12.12 3.19
C CYS A 227 18.22 11.52 2.15
N GLY A 228 18.59 11.48 0.87
CA GLY A 228 17.75 11.00 -0.23
C GLY A 228 16.44 11.77 -0.38
N ASP A 229 15.40 11.10 -0.86
CA ASP A 229 14.03 11.62 -0.82
C ASP A 229 13.49 11.55 0.61
N VAL A 230 12.77 12.58 1.05
CA VAL A 230 12.17 12.68 2.39
C VAL A 230 10.67 12.42 2.30
N LEU A 231 10.16 11.45 3.05
CA LEU A 231 8.73 11.18 3.16
C LEU A 231 8.21 11.69 4.51
N VAL A 232 7.25 12.63 4.46
CA VAL A 232 6.66 13.27 5.63
C VAL A 232 5.24 12.76 5.85
N PHE A 233 4.96 12.14 6.98
CA PHE A 233 3.61 11.67 7.33
C PHE A 233 2.85 12.72 8.13
N MET A 234 1.72 13.18 7.54
CA MET A 234 0.78 14.14 8.13
C MET A 234 -0.61 13.53 8.32
N PRO A 235 -1.37 13.97 9.33
CA PRO A 235 -2.67 13.37 9.62
C PRO A 235 -3.76 13.69 8.60
N GLY A 236 -3.64 14.78 7.83
CA GLY A 236 -4.70 15.17 6.90
C GLY A 236 -4.28 16.18 5.85
N VAL A 237 -5.20 16.46 4.93
CA VAL A 237 -4.97 17.33 3.76
C VAL A 237 -4.63 18.77 4.17
N TYR A 238 -5.26 19.26 5.25
CA TYR A 238 -4.99 20.61 5.75
C TYR A 238 -3.54 20.74 6.23
N GLU A 239 -3.08 19.80 7.03
CA GLU A 239 -1.71 19.76 7.55
C GLU A 239 -0.69 19.55 6.43
N ILE A 240 -1.03 18.73 5.42
CA ILE A 240 -0.19 18.56 4.22
C ILE A 240 -0.01 19.89 3.49
N ARG A 241 -1.11 20.59 3.19
CA ARG A 241 -1.05 21.88 2.48
C ARG A 241 -0.22 22.90 3.24
N LYS A 242 -0.41 23.01 4.56
CA LYS A 242 0.37 23.92 5.41
C LYS A 242 1.85 23.57 5.43
N THR A 243 2.20 22.27 5.48
CA THR A 243 3.60 21.83 5.42
C THR A 243 4.20 22.18 4.05
N VAL A 244 3.51 21.87 2.94
CA VAL A 244 3.97 22.18 1.58
C VAL A 244 4.16 23.70 1.40
N GLU A 245 3.20 24.53 1.85
CA GLU A 245 3.30 25.98 1.81
C GLU A 245 4.53 26.51 2.58
N LEU A 246 4.81 25.93 3.76
CA LEU A 246 5.97 26.31 4.57
C LEU A 246 7.31 25.90 3.94
N LEU A 247 7.36 24.75 3.29
CA LEU A 247 8.57 24.25 2.64
C LEU A 247 8.85 24.96 1.32
N ALA A 248 7.79 25.29 0.57
CA ALA A 248 7.91 25.97 -0.71
C ALA A 248 8.61 27.32 -0.57
N GLY A 249 9.60 27.57 -1.42
CA GLY A 249 10.33 28.85 -1.46
C GLY A 249 11.33 29.08 -0.32
N LYS A 250 11.57 28.11 0.54
CA LYS A 250 12.63 28.22 1.55
C LYS A 250 14.02 28.08 0.88
N PRO A 251 14.97 28.98 1.19
CA PRO A 251 16.33 28.92 0.58
C PRO A 251 17.04 27.58 0.77
N TRP A 252 16.81 26.91 1.90
CA TRP A 252 17.40 25.60 2.21
C TRP A 252 16.70 24.42 1.50
N MET A 253 15.59 24.67 0.78
CA MET A 253 14.93 23.72 -0.13
C MET A 253 15.40 23.84 -1.57
N SER A 254 16.34 24.74 -1.85
CA SER A 254 16.89 24.89 -3.21
C SER A 254 17.41 23.54 -3.75
N GLY A 255 17.03 23.22 -4.97
CA GLY A 255 17.39 21.94 -5.61
C GLY A 255 16.57 20.73 -5.13
N ARG A 256 15.43 20.93 -4.47
CA ARG A 256 14.48 19.89 -4.07
C ARG A 256 13.05 20.27 -4.43
N ASP A 257 12.31 19.29 -4.94
CA ASP A 257 10.88 19.45 -5.20
C ASP A 257 10.03 19.05 -3.99
N VAL A 258 8.86 19.67 -3.83
CA VAL A 258 7.91 19.35 -2.76
C VAL A 258 6.58 18.89 -3.36
N PHE A 259 6.19 17.67 -3.04
CA PHE A 259 4.95 17.07 -3.54
C PHE A 259 3.98 16.73 -2.42
N PRO A 260 2.70 17.13 -2.51
CA PRO A 260 1.64 16.58 -1.68
C PRO A 260 1.24 15.19 -2.18
N LEU A 261 0.84 14.27 -1.28
CA LEU A 261 0.33 12.95 -1.63
C LEU A 261 -0.81 12.52 -0.71
N TYR A 262 -2.04 12.50 -1.24
CA TYR A 262 -3.24 12.05 -0.54
C TYR A 262 -4.31 11.52 -1.50
N GLY A 263 -5.26 10.76 -0.98
CA GLY A 263 -6.19 9.97 -1.79
C GLY A 263 -7.11 10.75 -2.73
N SER A 264 -7.43 12.02 -2.45
CA SER A 264 -8.31 12.87 -3.28
C SER A 264 -7.57 13.77 -4.25
N LEU A 265 -6.24 13.66 -4.37
CA LEU A 265 -5.48 14.33 -5.44
C LEU A 265 -5.86 13.79 -6.82
N ALA A 266 -5.71 14.64 -7.83
CA ALA A 266 -5.82 14.20 -9.23
C ALA A 266 -4.76 13.11 -9.53
N PRO A 267 -5.11 12.13 -10.38
CA PRO A 267 -4.22 11.02 -10.71
C PRO A 267 -2.82 11.43 -11.18
N GLU A 268 -2.74 12.48 -11.99
CA GLU A 268 -1.49 13.01 -12.53
C GLU A 268 -0.58 13.53 -11.43
N GLN A 269 -1.13 14.25 -10.46
CA GLN A 269 -0.39 14.77 -9.31
C GLN A 269 0.11 13.64 -8.39
N GLN A 270 -0.70 12.58 -8.21
CA GLN A 270 -0.29 11.40 -7.45
C GLN A 270 0.88 10.69 -8.15
N ASN A 271 0.83 10.58 -9.48
CA ASN A 271 1.90 9.97 -10.26
C ASN A 271 3.23 10.76 -10.11
N CYS A 272 3.18 12.09 -10.26
CA CYS A 272 4.36 12.95 -10.08
C CYS A 272 4.99 12.78 -8.70
N ALA A 273 4.18 12.61 -7.64
CA ALA A 273 4.69 12.42 -6.30
C ALA A 273 5.36 11.04 -6.09
N VAL A 274 4.98 10.02 -6.88
CA VAL A 274 5.44 8.63 -6.72
C VAL A 274 6.56 8.28 -7.69
N GLU A 275 6.48 8.75 -8.93
CA GLU A 275 7.47 8.48 -9.98
C GLU A 275 8.79 9.17 -9.62
N ARG A 276 9.89 8.42 -9.75
CA ARG A 276 11.22 8.94 -9.45
C ARG A 276 11.59 10.03 -10.46
N GLY A 277 11.99 11.19 -9.95
CA GLY A 277 12.61 12.26 -10.71
C GLY A 277 14.13 12.29 -10.54
N ASP A 278 14.80 13.16 -11.30
CA ASP A 278 16.25 13.38 -11.19
C ASP A 278 16.61 14.30 -10.02
N ILE A 279 15.64 15.05 -9.51
CA ILE A 279 15.81 16.01 -8.41
C ILE A 279 15.32 15.36 -7.10
N PRO A 280 16.08 15.46 -6.00
CA PRO A 280 15.65 15.00 -4.68
C PRO A 280 14.34 15.66 -4.25
N ARG A 281 13.47 14.91 -3.55
CA ARG A 281 12.11 15.33 -3.26
C ARG A 281 11.78 15.28 -1.76
N VAL A 282 10.83 16.12 -1.38
CA VAL A 282 10.10 16.02 -0.11
C VAL A 282 8.65 15.70 -0.43
N ILE A 283 8.17 14.54 -0.03
CA ILE A 283 6.82 14.06 -0.30
C ILE A 283 6.03 14.13 1.01
N VAL A 284 5.02 15.01 1.07
CA VAL A 284 4.18 15.18 2.26
C VAL A 284 2.89 14.40 2.08
N SER A 285 2.70 13.35 2.87
CA SER A 285 1.66 12.35 2.64
C SER A 285 0.79 12.09 3.87
N THR A 286 -0.41 11.56 3.64
CA THR A 286 -1.18 10.87 4.67
C THR A 286 -0.69 9.42 4.81
N ASN A 287 -1.40 8.61 5.60
CA ASN A 287 -1.17 7.16 5.68
C ASN A 287 -1.33 6.42 4.34
N VAL A 288 -1.67 7.09 3.26
CA VAL A 288 -1.72 6.49 1.90
C VAL A 288 -0.35 5.99 1.43
N ALA A 289 0.74 6.62 1.90
CA ALA A 289 2.10 6.16 1.64
C ALA A 289 2.62 5.15 2.68
N GLU A 290 1.82 4.72 3.65
CA GLU A 290 2.23 3.80 4.72
C GLU A 290 2.35 2.35 4.25
N THR A 291 1.46 1.92 3.33
CA THR A 291 1.37 0.54 2.82
C THR A 291 1.30 0.52 1.29
N SER A 292 1.31 -0.64 0.67
CA SER A 292 1.00 -0.92 -0.76
C SER A 292 1.74 -0.10 -1.84
N LEU A 293 2.39 1.01 -1.50
CA LEU A 293 3.05 1.89 -2.46
C LEU A 293 4.55 1.92 -2.20
N THR A 294 5.35 1.59 -3.19
CA THR A 294 6.80 1.79 -3.12
C THR A 294 7.13 3.13 -3.77
N ILE A 295 7.64 4.07 -2.97
CA ILE A 295 8.20 5.32 -3.44
C ILE A 295 9.71 5.13 -3.46
N GLU A 296 10.27 5.07 -4.66
CA GLU A 296 11.71 4.88 -4.83
C GLU A 296 12.48 6.12 -4.39
N GLY A 297 13.65 5.92 -3.81
CA GLY A 297 14.54 7.02 -3.40
C GLY A 297 14.34 7.50 -1.96
N VAL A 298 13.28 7.07 -1.26
CA VAL A 298 13.04 7.47 0.14
C VAL A 298 14.09 6.84 1.06
N ARG A 299 14.86 7.69 1.72
CA ARG A 299 15.85 7.33 2.74
C ARG A 299 15.54 7.94 4.10
N THR A 300 14.76 9.01 4.13
CA THR A 300 14.39 9.70 5.36
C THR A 300 12.89 9.75 5.53
N VAL A 301 12.41 9.44 6.73
CA VAL A 301 11.00 9.53 7.10
C VAL A 301 10.83 10.49 8.26
N VAL A 302 9.94 11.47 8.09
CA VAL A 302 9.48 12.36 9.16
C VAL A 302 8.06 12.00 9.51
N ASP A 303 7.79 11.56 10.73
CA ASP A 303 6.48 11.09 11.16
C ASP A 303 5.89 11.95 12.26
N SER A 304 4.73 12.54 12.00
CA SER A 304 3.96 13.31 13.00
C SER A 304 3.44 12.44 14.16
N GLY A 305 3.45 11.11 14.02
CA GLY A 305 2.85 10.18 14.98
C GLY A 305 1.32 10.23 15.03
N LEU A 306 0.68 10.93 14.08
CA LEU A 306 -0.75 11.18 14.05
C LEU A 306 -1.41 10.62 12.77
N VAL A 307 -2.71 10.32 12.91
CA VAL A 307 -3.56 9.88 11.79
C VAL A 307 -5.00 10.31 12.03
N ARG A 308 -5.76 10.53 10.96
CA ARG A 308 -7.22 10.67 11.02
C ARG A 308 -7.86 9.30 10.80
N ARG A 309 -8.62 8.83 11.79
CA ARG A 309 -9.34 7.56 11.75
C ARG A 309 -10.85 7.83 11.76
N SER A 310 -11.58 7.14 10.89
CA SER A 310 -13.03 7.13 10.95
C SER A 310 -13.49 6.43 12.23
N GLY A 311 -14.48 7.00 12.89
CA GLY A 311 -15.15 6.44 14.06
C GLY A 311 -16.57 6.93 14.10
N TRP A 312 -17.46 6.08 14.62
CA TRP A 312 -18.87 6.41 14.80
C TRP A 312 -19.03 7.44 15.91
N ASP A 313 -19.70 8.55 15.60
CA ASP A 313 -20.10 9.55 16.58
C ASP A 313 -21.58 9.29 16.96
N PRO A 314 -21.86 8.76 18.17
CA PRO A 314 -23.22 8.43 18.59
C PRO A 314 -24.11 9.65 18.78
N TYR A 315 -23.52 10.82 19.06
CA TYR A 315 -24.29 12.07 19.23
C TYR A 315 -24.76 12.64 17.90
N ARG A 316 -23.98 12.47 16.85
CA ARG A 316 -24.28 12.94 15.49
C ARG A 316 -24.94 11.87 14.63
N GLY A 317 -24.90 10.61 15.05
CA GLY A 317 -25.43 9.49 14.28
C GLY A 317 -24.71 9.25 12.93
N MET A 318 -23.43 9.62 12.84
CA MET A 318 -22.65 9.54 11.60
C MET A 318 -21.18 9.25 11.87
N ASP A 319 -20.48 8.76 10.85
CA ASP A 319 -19.04 8.62 10.90
C ASP A 319 -18.34 9.98 10.90
N THR A 320 -17.38 10.13 11.77
CA THR A 320 -16.51 11.31 11.88
C THR A 320 -15.05 10.91 11.83
N LEU A 321 -14.18 11.86 11.45
CA LEU A 321 -12.74 11.65 11.41
C LEU A 321 -12.08 12.21 12.68
N HIS A 322 -11.60 11.33 13.52
CA HIS A 322 -10.91 11.67 14.76
C HIS A 322 -9.39 11.72 14.53
N LEU A 323 -8.76 12.76 15.06
CA LEU A 323 -7.29 12.84 15.12
C LEU A 323 -6.80 11.98 16.29
N VAL A 324 -6.04 10.93 15.98
CA VAL A 324 -5.53 10.00 16.97
C VAL A 324 -4.04 9.71 16.76
N LYS A 325 -3.38 9.17 17.78
CA LYS A 325 -2.01 8.65 17.66
C LYS A 325 -2.03 7.37 16.83
N ILE A 326 -0.97 7.16 16.07
CA ILE A 326 -0.77 5.91 15.32
C ILE A 326 -0.46 4.73 16.27
N SER A 327 -0.69 3.51 15.79
CA SER A 327 -0.26 2.30 16.49
C SER A 327 1.25 2.08 16.36
N LYS A 328 1.82 1.24 17.23
CA LYS A 328 3.23 0.82 17.11
C LYS A 328 3.52 0.13 15.78
N ALA A 329 2.57 -0.67 15.29
CA ALA A 329 2.68 -1.34 14.00
C ALA A 329 2.74 -0.34 12.84
N SER A 330 1.86 0.68 12.85
CA SER A 330 1.87 1.77 11.88
C SER A 330 3.19 2.55 11.91
N ALA A 331 3.70 2.87 13.12
CA ALA A 331 4.99 3.55 13.27
C ALA A 331 6.15 2.73 12.68
N ALA A 332 6.18 1.42 12.91
CA ALA A 332 7.18 0.52 12.34
C ALA A 332 7.06 0.46 10.79
N GLN A 333 5.85 0.39 10.25
CA GLN A 333 5.61 0.39 8.80
C GLN A 333 6.06 1.71 8.15
N ARG A 334 5.77 2.86 8.78
CA ARG A 334 6.21 4.18 8.30
C ARG A 334 7.72 4.32 8.34
N ALA A 335 8.36 3.97 9.46
CA ALA A 335 9.81 3.97 9.58
C ALA A 335 10.46 3.06 8.53
N GLY A 336 9.91 1.86 8.30
CA GLY A 336 10.38 0.91 7.30
C GLY A 336 10.33 1.41 5.85
N ARG A 337 9.74 2.59 5.59
CA ARG A 337 9.81 3.23 4.26
C ARG A 337 11.21 3.73 3.93
N ALA A 338 12.00 4.13 4.92
CA ALA A 338 13.38 4.58 4.74
C ALA A 338 14.34 3.44 4.36
N GLY A 339 14.13 2.24 4.90
CA GLY A 339 15.07 1.09 4.72
C GLY A 339 14.73 0.13 3.58
N ARG A 340 14.13 0.59 2.47
CA ARG A 340 13.70 -0.29 1.37
C ARG A 340 14.74 -0.50 0.28
N VAL A 341 15.48 0.54 -0.07
CA VAL A 341 16.33 0.56 -1.26
C VAL A 341 17.81 0.68 -0.90
N ALA A 342 18.10 1.34 0.19
CA ALA A 342 19.46 1.56 0.69
C ALA A 342 19.41 1.77 2.22
N PRO A 343 20.58 1.67 2.91
CA PRO A 343 20.69 2.06 4.31
C PRO A 343 20.34 3.52 4.50
#